data_0966c0dca2f7c7c2a06b83fe24c214b0
#
_entry.id   0966c0dca2f7c7c2a06b83fe24c214b0
#
_cell.length_a   1.000
_cell.length_b   1.000
_cell.length_c   1.000
_cell.angle_alpha   90.00
_cell.angle_beta   90.00
_cell.angle_gamma   90.00
#
_symmetry.space_group_name_H-M   'P 1'
#
loop_
_entity.id
_entity.type
_entity.pdbx_description
1 polymer ?
#
loop_
_entity_poly.entity_id
_entity_poly.type
_entity_poly.pdbx_seq_one_letter_code
_entity_poly.pdbx_strand_id
1 'polypeptide(L)'
;MSDFPTSANVVVIGAGIVGNCVVGHLARLGWKDLVLLDKGPLPNPGGSTGHASNFIFPVDHNKEMALLGEQSANQYRDMDLSVDSGGIEVARTQERMDELQRRMTSAKAWGIEAHMLTPAEVKELVPFINADVILGGFYCPTVSVVDSLETGTTMRKEAIETAGLQVFANTEVLDVITDDTPRPNGRRKVTGIVTDKGTIEAEHIVIACGVWSNRIAYMADTYIPLVPAVHQMADVGPMDILAETNNE
;
A
#
# COMPACT_ATOMS: atom_id res chain seq x y z
N MET A 1 6.44 -20.71 -22.68
CA MET A 1 5.51 -19.64 -22.31
C MET A 1 4.23 -20.36 -21.92
N SER A 2 3.70 -20.16 -20.71
CA SER A 2 2.35 -20.66 -20.41
C SER A 2 1.37 -19.95 -21.32
N ASP A 3 0.42 -20.68 -21.91
CA ASP A 3 -0.64 -20.09 -22.69
C ASP A 3 -1.43 -19.11 -21.83
N PHE A 4 -1.92 -18.02 -22.43
CA PHE A 4 -2.73 -17.03 -21.71
C PHE A 4 -4.03 -17.71 -21.22
N PRO A 5 -4.41 -17.56 -19.92
CA PRO A 5 -5.53 -18.29 -19.37
C PRO A 5 -6.85 -17.84 -19.97
N THR A 6 -7.77 -18.78 -20.16
CA THR A 6 -9.15 -18.50 -20.59
C THR A 6 -10.13 -18.45 -19.44
N SER A 7 -9.74 -18.95 -18.26
CA SER A 7 -10.54 -18.93 -17.03
C SER A 7 -9.67 -18.80 -15.79
N ALA A 8 -10.25 -18.29 -14.70
CA ALA A 8 -9.65 -18.22 -13.37
C ALA A 8 -10.74 -18.17 -12.29
N ASN A 9 -10.42 -18.61 -11.09
CA ASN A 9 -11.30 -18.40 -9.94
C ASN A 9 -11.28 -16.91 -9.53
N VAL A 10 -10.08 -16.34 -9.39
CA VAL A 10 -9.91 -14.93 -9.04
C VAL A 10 -8.95 -14.24 -10.02
N VAL A 11 -9.39 -13.13 -10.59
CA VAL A 11 -8.54 -12.21 -11.33
C VAL A 11 -8.33 -10.94 -10.51
N VAL A 12 -7.07 -10.62 -10.20
CA VAL A 12 -6.66 -9.37 -9.55
C VAL A 12 -6.09 -8.44 -10.61
N ILE A 13 -6.68 -7.26 -10.75
CA ILE A 13 -6.26 -6.24 -11.71
C ILE A 13 -5.45 -5.18 -10.98
N GLY A 14 -4.17 -5.03 -11.33
CA GLY A 14 -3.21 -4.13 -10.71
C GLY A 14 -2.20 -4.87 -9.82
N ALA A 15 -0.92 -4.82 -10.18
CA ALA A 15 0.19 -5.45 -9.46
C ALA A 15 1.01 -4.45 -8.64
N GLY A 16 0.38 -3.37 -8.17
CA GLY A 16 0.90 -2.53 -7.10
C GLY A 16 0.92 -3.29 -5.75
N ILE A 17 1.34 -2.63 -4.67
CA ILE A 17 1.44 -3.26 -3.35
C ILE A 17 0.11 -3.91 -2.93
N VAL A 18 -1.02 -3.25 -3.17
CA VAL A 18 -2.34 -3.79 -2.80
C VAL A 18 -2.64 -5.09 -3.53
N GLY A 19 -2.49 -5.13 -4.86
CA GLY A 19 -2.76 -6.35 -5.64
C GLY A 19 -1.83 -7.50 -5.29
N ASN A 20 -0.54 -7.23 -5.09
CA ASN A 20 0.42 -8.23 -4.65
C ASN A 20 0.09 -8.78 -3.25
N CYS A 21 -0.29 -7.93 -2.29
CA CYS A 21 -0.73 -8.37 -0.98
C CYS A 21 -2.02 -9.20 -1.06
N VAL A 22 -2.98 -8.80 -1.90
CA VAL A 22 -4.23 -9.55 -2.10
C VAL A 22 -3.93 -10.98 -2.57
N VAL A 23 -3.13 -11.15 -3.62
CA VAL A 23 -2.80 -12.51 -4.11
C VAL A 23 -2.00 -13.32 -3.10
N GLY A 24 -1.07 -12.68 -2.35
CA GLY A 24 -0.33 -13.34 -1.28
C GLY A 24 -1.24 -13.84 -0.17
N HIS A 25 -2.16 -13.00 0.31
CA HIS A 25 -3.10 -13.41 1.35
C HIS A 25 -4.13 -14.45 0.86
N LEU A 26 -4.62 -14.33 -0.37
CA LEU A 26 -5.49 -15.37 -0.96
C LEU A 26 -4.77 -16.72 -1.00
N ALA A 27 -3.50 -16.73 -1.41
CA ALA A 27 -2.68 -17.94 -1.43
C ALA A 27 -2.53 -18.57 -0.03
N ARG A 28 -2.22 -17.75 0.99
CA ARG A 28 -2.14 -18.17 2.39
C ARG A 28 -3.46 -18.72 2.94
N LEU A 29 -4.59 -18.20 2.46
CA LEU A 29 -5.93 -18.70 2.78
C LEU A 29 -6.32 -19.97 1.99
N GLY A 30 -5.43 -20.48 1.15
CA GLY A 30 -5.64 -21.72 0.38
C GLY A 30 -6.37 -21.53 -0.94
N TRP A 31 -6.62 -20.32 -1.40
CA TRP A 31 -7.21 -20.05 -2.71
C TRP A 31 -6.26 -20.50 -3.82
N LYS A 32 -6.84 -21.03 -4.90
CA LYS A 32 -6.15 -21.52 -6.09
C LYS A 32 -6.75 -20.90 -7.33
N ASP A 33 -6.10 -21.12 -8.47
CA ASP A 33 -6.52 -20.61 -9.77
C ASP A 33 -6.65 -19.08 -9.76
N LEU A 34 -5.53 -18.45 -9.37
CA LEU A 34 -5.37 -17.02 -9.23
C LEU A 34 -4.63 -16.44 -10.44
N VAL A 35 -5.11 -15.32 -10.95
CA VAL A 35 -4.45 -14.54 -12.02
C VAL A 35 -4.22 -13.11 -11.54
N LEU A 36 -3.01 -12.60 -11.72
CA LEU A 36 -2.65 -11.20 -11.45
C LEU A 36 -2.24 -10.54 -12.78
N LEU A 37 -2.90 -9.42 -13.10
CA LEU A 37 -2.63 -8.64 -14.30
C LEU A 37 -2.16 -7.24 -13.97
N ASP A 38 -1.23 -6.71 -14.78
CA ASP A 38 -0.92 -5.28 -14.78
C ASP A 38 -0.57 -4.81 -16.20
N LYS A 39 -1.00 -3.60 -16.55
CA LYS A 39 -0.67 -2.99 -17.83
C LYS A 39 0.77 -2.53 -17.94
N GLY A 40 1.44 -2.33 -16.80
CA GLY A 40 2.83 -1.93 -16.70
C GLY A 40 3.79 -3.11 -16.58
N PRO A 41 5.10 -2.83 -16.65
CA PRO A 41 6.14 -3.82 -16.39
C PRO A 41 6.21 -4.15 -14.89
N LEU A 42 6.76 -5.32 -14.55
CA LEU A 42 7.02 -5.70 -13.16
C LEU A 42 8.54 -5.72 -12.92
N PRO A 43 9.00 -5.41 -11.72
CA PRO A 43 8.26 -5.22 -10.46
C PRO A 43 7.63 -3.84 -10.25
N ASN A 44 7.97 -2.82 -11.05
CA ASN A 44 7.45 -1.46 -10.91
C ASN A 44 6.49 -1.12 -12.06
N PRO A 45 5.17 -1.25 -11.84
CA PRO A 45 4.17 -1.00 -12.89
C PRO A 45 3.88 0.50 -13.12
N GLY A 46 4.60 1.41 -12.44
CA GLY A 46 4.46 2.86 -12.64
C GLY A 46 3.33 3.52 -11.84
N GLY A 47 2.80 2.84 -10.82
CA GLY A 47 1.80 3.40 -9.89
C GLY A 47 2.44 4.00 -8.63
N SER A 48 1.59 4.34 -7.65
CA SER A 48 2.00 4.95 -6.37
C SER A 48 3.00 4.09 -5.58
N THR A 49 3.00 2.77 -5.75
CA THR A 49 3.88 1.83 -5.04
C THR A 49 5.36 2.17 -5.25
N GLY A 50 5.78 2.42 -6.49
CA GLY A 50 7.18 2.75 -6.79
C GLY A 50 7.60 4.19 -6.43
N HIS A 51 6.67 5.00 -5.92
CA HIS A 51 6.89 6.40 -5.54
C HIS A 51 6.48 6.67 -4.09
N ALA A 52 6.24 5.63 -3.30
CA ALA A 52 5.87 5.77 -1.90
C ALA A 52 7.08 6.20 -1.05
N SER A 53 6.83 6.98 0.02
CA SER A 53 7.84 7.29 1.03
C SER A 53 8.17 6.11 1.93
N ASN A 54 7.42 5.02 1.80
CA ASN A 54 7.64 3.73 2.47
C ASN A 54 7.53 3.72 4.00
N PHE A 55 7.00 4.79 4.61
CA PHE A 55 6.75 4.82 6.04
C PHE A 55 5.52 4.04 6.45
N ILE A 56 5.63 3.28 7.53
CA ILE A 56 4.50 2.73 8.27
C ILE A 56 4.46 3.41 9.62
N PHE A 57 3.49 4.30 9.80
CA PHE A 57 3.29 5.04 11.04
C PHE A 57 2.17 4.36 11.85
N PRO A 58 2.43 3.86 13.08
CA PRO A 58 1.46 3.08 13.83
C PRO A 58 0.30 3.92 14.39
N VAL A 59 0.46 5.23 14.53
CA VAL A 59 -0.60 6.13 15.01
C VAL A 59 -1.28 6.82 13.85
N ASP A 60 -2.52 6.42 13.57
CA ASP A 60 -3.35 6.98 12.51
C ASP A 60 -4.55 7.74 13.08
N HIS A 61 -5.47 8.18 12.20
CA HIS A 61 -6.63 9.00 12.55
C HIS A 61 -7.67 8.25 13.41
N ASN A 62 -7.72 6.93 13.31
CA ASN A 62 -8.62 6.10 14.11
C ASN A 62 -7.95 4.79 14.53
N LYS A 63 -8.56 4.12 15.52
CA LYS A 63 -8.02 2.90 16.11
C LYS A 63 -7.92 1.74 15.13
N GLU A 64 -8.90 1.61 14.25
CA GLU A 64 -8.96 0.51 13.27
C GLU A 64 -7.80 0.59 12.29
N MET A 65 -7.49 1.79 11.80
CA MET A 65 -6.35 2.01 10.92
C MET A 65 -5.02 1.81 11.64
N ALA A 66 -4.93 2.24 12.90
CA ALA A 66 -3.75 2.00 13.72
C ALA A 66 -3.48 0.50 13.91
N LEU A 67 -4.52 -0.29 14.20
CA LEU A 67 -4.41 -1.76 14.32
C LEU A 67 -4.00 -2.43 13.01
N LEU A 68 -4.55 -1.98 11.88
CA LEU A 68 -4.15 -2.49 10.55
C LEU A 68 -2.70 -2.12 10.22
N GLY A 69 -2.27 -0.90 10.58
CA GLY A 69 -0.89 -0.46 10.44
C GLY A 69 0.08 -1.31 11.26
N GLU A 70 -0.25 -1.58 12.52
CA GLU A 70 0.54 -2.45 13.39
C GLU A 70 0.63 -3.88 12.86
N GLN A 71 -0.49 -4.46 12.41
CA GLN A 71 -0.50 -5.80 11.81
C GLN A 71 0.36 -5.86 10.54
N SER A 72 0.31 -4.82 9.71
CA SER A 72 1.14 -4.73 8.51
C SER A 72 2.62 -4.63 8.86
N ALA A 73 2.99 -3.76 9.81
CA ALA A 73 4.36 -3.61 10.28
C ALA A 73 4.91 -4.93 10.84
N ASN A 74 4.13 -5.64 11.67
CA ASN A 74 4.52 -6.93 12.21
C ASN A 74 4.73 -7.98 11.10
N GLN A 75 3.82 -8.04 10.11
CA GLN A 75 3.98 -8.95 8.99
C GLN A 75 5.26 -8.68 8.19
N TYR A 76 5.58 -7.42 7.92
CA TYR A 76 6.78 -7.08 7.15
C TYR A 76 8.06 -7.31 7.95
N ARG A 77 8.01 -7.13 9.26
CA ARG A 77 9.10 -7.47 10.18
C ARG A 77 9.35 -8.98 10.22
N ASP A 78 8.29 -9.79 10.30
CA ASP A 78 8.37 -11.26 10.25
C ASP A 78 8.93 -11.78 8.91
N MET A 79 8.79 -11.00 7.84
CA MET A 79 9.33 -11.29 6.51
C MET A 79 10.73 -10.72 6.29
N ASP A 80 11.32 -10.02 7.28
CA ASP A 80 12.61 -9.32 7.18
C ASP A 80 12.64 -8.26 6.06
N LEU A 81 11.51 -7.56 5.86
CA LEU A 81 11.31 -6.57 4.81
C LEU A 81 11.18 -5.13 5.33
N SER A 82 11.28 -4.92 6.62
CA SER A 82 11.16 -3.60 7.24
C SER A 82 12.29 -3.33 8.23
N VAL A 83 12.60 -2.04 8.36
CA VAL A 83 13.55 -1.52 9.35
C VAL A 83 12.79 -0.59 10.29
N ASP A 84 12.88 -0.82 11.60
CA ASP A 84 12.33 0.08 12.61
C ASP A 84 13.28 1.29 12.74
N SER A 85 12.89 2.40 12.12
CA SER A 85 13.69 3.63 12.07
C SER A 85 13.30 4.65 13.12
N GLY A 86 12.14 4.45 13.76
CA GLY A 86 11.45 5.52 14.45
C GLY A 86 10.95 6.60 13.49
N GLY A 87 10.07 7.47 13.96
CA GLY A 87 9.54 8.55 13.16
C GLY A 87 9.13 9.73 14.01
N ILE A 88 9.41 10.94 13.52
CA ILE A 88 9.09 12.19 14.22
C ILE A 88 8.24 13.07 13.30
N GLU A 89 7.08 13.49 13.81
CA GLU A 89 6.32 14.58 13.23
C GLU A 89 6.57 15.86 14.04
N VAL A 90 6.92 16.96 13.36
CA VAL A 90 7.20 18.24 14.02
C VAL A 90 6.09 19.25 13.83
N ALA A 91 5.87 20.11 14.84
CA ALA A 91 4.93 21.21 14.80
C ALA A 91 5.66 22.54 14.69
N ARG A 92 5.24 23.38 13.69
CA ARG A 92 5.70 24.76 13.53
C ARG A 92 4.65 25.79 13.98
N THR A 93 3.42 25.35 14.21
CA THR A 93 2.30 26.18 14.67
C THR A 93 1.65 25.56 15.90
N GLN A 94 0.97 26.38 16.69
CA GLN A 94 0.24 25.88 17.88
C GLN A 94 -0.86 24.90 17.46
N GLU A 95 -1.59 25.19 16.40
CA GLU A 95 -2.63 24.30 15.87
C GLU A 95 -2.08 22.89 15.56
N ARG A 96 -0.88 22.82 14.92
CA ARG A 96 -0.22 21.53 14.68
C ARG A 96 0.23 20.86 15.96
N MET A 97 0.72 21.63 16.94
CA MET A 97 1.12 21.09 18.23
C MET A 97 -0.07 20.50 19.00
N ASP A 98 -1.22 21.15 18.97
CA ASP A 98 -2.46 20.65 19.58
C ASP A 98 -2.92 19.34 18.91
N GLU A 99 -2.78 19.23 17.59
CA GLU A 99 -3.06 17.98 16.86
C GLU A 99 -2.08 16.86 17.25
N LEU A 100 -0.79 17.14 17.39
CA LEU A 100 0.20 16.15 17.84
C LEU A 100 -0.11 15.71 19.29
N GLN A 101 -0.54 16.62 20.16
CA GLN A 101 -0.97 16.28 21.53
C GLN A 101 -2.22 15.39 21.52
N ARG A 102 -3.17 15.64 20.60
CA ARG A 102 -4.34 14.77 20.42
C ARG A 102 -3.92 13.37 19.96
N ARG A 103 -3.00 13.25 19.02
CA ARG A 103 -2.43 11.96 18.57
C ARG A 103 -1.71 11.23 19.68
N MET A 104 -0.95 11.95 20.53
CA MET A 104 -0.31 11.37 21.71
C MET A 104 -1.34 10.76 22.66
N THR A 105 -2.46 11.45 22.89
CA THR A 105 -3.54 10.94 23.73
C THR A 105 -4.17 9.67 23.11
N SER A 106 -4.36 9.65 21.80
CA SER A 106 -4.86 8.48 21.08
C SER A 106 -3.88 7.31 21.16
N ALA A 107 -2.59 7.53 20.91
CA ALA A 107 -1.54 6.51 21.04
C ALA A 107 -1.57 5.86 22.42
N LYS A 108 -1.61 6.66 23.48
CA LYS A 108 -1.71 6.18 24.86
C LYS A 108 -2.97 5.35 25.10
N ALA A 109 -4.13 5.78 24.56
CA ALA A 109 -5.39 5.07 24.70
C ALA A 109 -5.40 3.73 23.95
N TRP A 110 -4.61 3.60 22.88
CA TRP A 110 -4.51 2.39 22.05
C TRP A 110 -3.33 1.49 22.44
N GLY A 111 -2.52 1.90 23.43
CA GLY A 111 -1.35 1.13 23.89
C GLY A 111 -0.14 1.22 22.96
N ILE A 112 -0.09 2.23 22.09
CA ILE A 112 1.02 2.48 21.18
C ILE A 112 2.05 3.37 21.87
N GLU A 113 3.32 2.97 21.84
CA GLU A 113 4.40 3.77 22.39
C GLU A 113 4.63 5.02 21.55
N ALA A 114 4.57 6.18 22.21
CA ALA A 114 4.83 7.47 21.60
C ALA A 114 5.22 8.51 22.66
N HIS A 115 5.93 9.55 22.24
CA HIS A 115 6.45 10.60 23.11
C HIS A 115 6.27 11.98 22.50
N MET A 116 5.92 12.96 23.32
CA MET A 116 6.03 14.37 22.94
C MET A 116 7.45 14.83 23.23
N LEU A 117 8.08 15.49 22.26
CA LEU A 117 9.45 15.96 22.35
C LEU A 117 9.51 17.49 22.30
N THR A 118 10.41 18.06 23.09
CA THR A 118 10.82 19.46 22.98
C THR A 118 11.66 19.68 21.71
N PRO A 119 11.84 20.93 21.24
CA PRO A 119 12.73 21.20 20.10
C PRO A 119 14.17 20.71 20.31
N ALA A 120 14.67 20.75 21.54
CA ALA A 120 16.02 20.28 21.87
C ALA A 120 16.12 18.76 21.72
N GLU A 121 15.15 17.98 22.24
CA GLU A 121 15.11 16.52 22.11
C GLU A 121 14.92 16.10 20.65
N VAL A 122 14.13 16.84 19.86
CA VAL A 122 14.04 16.59 18.40
C VAL A 122 15.40 16.78 17.74
N LYS A 123 16.16 17.83 18.15
CA LYS A 123 17.50 18.12 17.62
C LYS A 123 18.52 17.04 17.97
N GLU A 124 18.40 16.40 19.12
CA GLU A 124 19.26 15.28 19.52
C GLU A 124 19.03 14.06 18.61
N LEU A 125 17.78 13.76 18.27
CA LEU A 125 17.43 12.64 17.38
C LEU A 125 17.67 12.94 15.90
N VAL A 126 17.51 14.21 15.50
CA VAL A 126 17.66 14.67 14.11
C VAL A 126 18.63 15.87 14.06
N PRO A 127 19.95 15.63 14.08
CA PRO A 127 20.96 16.69 14.24
C PRO A 127 20.95 17.80 13.16
N PHE A 128 20.42 17.53 11.99
CA PHE A 128 20.33 18.49 10.89
C PHE A 128 19.06 19.34 10.89
N ILE A 129 18.09 19.10 11.81
CA ILE A 129 16.86 19.91 11.86
C ILE A 129 17.15 21.30 12.44
N ASN A 130 16.45 22.32 11.96
CA ASN A 130 16.45 23.64 12.57
C ASN A 130 15.43 23.68 13.72
N ALA A 131 15.92 23.55 14.95
CA ALA A 131 15.08 23.54 16.16
C ALA A 131 14.42 24.90 16.45
N ASP A 132 14.95 26.03 15.94
CA ASP A 132 14.43 27.38 16.22
C ASP A 132 13.07 27.65 15.55
N VAL A 133 12.70 26.83 14.55
CA VAL A 133 11.46 27.02 13.77
C VAL A 133 10.36 26.03 14.14
N ILE A 134 10.57 25.18 15.14
CA ILE A 134 9.60 24.19 15.61
C ILE A 134 9.20 24.44 17.05
N LEU A 135 7.98 24.05 17.41
CA LEU A 135 7.45 24.12 18.77
C LEU A 135 7.68 22.82 19.56
N GLY A 136 7.94 21.73 18.86
CA GLY A 136 8.15 20.39 19.39
C GLY A 136 7.84 19.33 18.36
N GLY A 137 7.85 18.06 18.81
CA GLY A 137 7.59 16.90 17.97
C GLY A 137 6.79 15.82 18.67
N PHE A 138 6.24 14.93 17.85
CA PHE A 138 5.61 13.68 18.24
C PHE A 138 6.47 12.56 17.71
N TYR A 139 7.07 11.79 18.59
CA TYR A 139 7.95 10.67 18.24
C TYR A 139 7.26 9.33 18.49
N CYS A 140 7.38 8.44 17.54
CA CYS A 140 6.94 7.07 17.67
C CYS A 140 8.10 6.13 17.32
N PRO A 141 8.67 5.38 18.29
CA PRO A 141 9.85 4.57 18.08
C PRO A 141 9.61 3.35 17.17
N THR A 142 8.36 2.92 17.04
CA THR A 142 7.96 1.75 16.25
C THR A 142 7.56 2.10 14.81
N VAL A 143 7.79 3.33 14.35
CA VAL A 143 7.71 3.65 12.93
C VAL A 143 8.73 2.84 12.17
N SER A 144 8.30 2.21 11.10
CA SER A 144 9.18 1.43 10.23
C SER A 144 9.20 1.94 8.81
N VAL A 145 10.25 1.62 8.09
CA VAL A 145 10.40 1.83 6.64
C VAL A 145 10.42 0.47 5.96
N VAL A 146 9.67 0.34 4.87
CA VAL A 146 9.56 -0.90 4.10
C VAL A 146 9.81 -0.63 2.62
N ASP A 147 10.52 -1.52 1.93
CA ASP A 147 10.55 -1.47 0.47
C ASP A 147 9.27 -2.07 -0.10
N SER A 148 8.39 -1.19 -0.59
CA SER A 148 7.08 -1.58 -1.11
C SER A 148 7.15 -2.42 -2.39
N LEU A 149 8.17 -2.24 -3.23
CA LEU A 149 8.37 -3.04 -4.45
C LEU A 149 8.90 -4.43 -4.11
N GLU A 150 9.83 -4.53 -3.18
CA GLU A 150 10.36 -5.80 -2.69
C GLU A 150 9.29 -6.58 -1.94
N THR A 151 8.55 -5.91 -1.06
CA THR A 151 7.41 -6.51 -0.35
C THR A 151 6.38 -7.09 -1.32
N GLY A 152 5.94 -6.29 -2.29
CA GLY A 152 5.00 -6.77 -3.30
C GLY A 152 5.55 -7.93 -4.13
N THR A 153 6.84 -7.91 -4.45
CA THR A 153 7.51 -8.99 -5.17
C THR A 153 7.58 -10.28 -4.35
N THR A 154 7.89 -10.17 -3.06
CA THR A 154 7.95 -11.32 -2.14
C THR A 154 6.58 -11.95 -1.95
N MET A 155 5.53 -11.17 -1.71
CA MET A 155 4.15 -11.65 -1.60
C MET A 155 3.70 -12.36 -2.88
N ARG A 156 4.03 -11.81 -4.04
CA ARG A 156 3.73 -12.42 -5.34
C ARG A 156 4.48 -13.72 -5.57
N LYS A 157 5.77 -13.79 -5.23
CA LYS A 157 6.57 -15.02 -5.33
C LYS A 157 6.00 -16.13 -4.46
N GLU A 158 5.66 -15.83 -3.21
CA GLU A 158 5.01 -16.78 -2.32
C GLU A 158 3.72 -17.33 -2.93
N ALA A 159 2.88 -16.46 -3.51
CA ALA A 159 1.63 -16.89 -4.15
C ALA A 159 1.87 -17.76 -5.41
N ILE A 160 2.93 -17.50 -6.19
CA ILE A 160 3.32 -18.36 -7.32
C ILE A 160 3.70 -19.75 -6.81
N GLU A 161 4.54 -19.83 -5.80
CA GLU A 161 5.06 -21.09 -5.26
C GLU A 161 4.01 -21.93 -4.55
N THR A 162 3.14 -21.28 -3.75
CA THR A 162 2.19 -21.98 -2.88
C THR A 162 0.81 -22.20 -3.50
N ALA A 163 0.38 -21.31 -4.40
CA ALA A 163 -0.96 -21.34 -5.00
C ALA A 163 -0.96 -21.52 -6.53
N GLY A 164 0.21 -21.48 -7.18
CA GLY A 164 0.29 -21.52 -8.63
C GLY A 164 -0.23 -20.26 -9.31
N LEU A 165 -0.09 -19.09 -8.66
CA LEU A 165 -0.49 -17.81 -9.22
C LEU A 165 0.10 -17.60 -10.61
N GLN A 166 -0.73 -17.25 -11.58
CA GLN A 166 -0.31 -16.83 -12.91
C GLN A 166 -0.21 -15.30 -12.97
N VAL A 167 0.90 -14.77 -13.50
CA VAL A 167 1.19 -13.34 -13.50
C VAL A 167 1.45 -12.85 -14.91
N PHE A 168 0.73 -11.83 -15.35
CA PHE A 168 0.85 -11.25 -16.67
C PHE A 168 1.08 -9.74 -16.59
N ALA A 169 2.33 -9.34 -16.72
CA ALA A 169 2.73 -7.95 -16.93
C ALA A 169 2.43 -7.48 -18.37
N ASN A 170 2.41 -6.17 -18.58
CA ASN A 170 2.13 -5.57 -19.89
C ASN A 170 0.85 -6.12 -20.50
N THR A 171 -0.21 -6.22 -19.68
CA THR A 171 -1.52 -6.76 -20.05
C THR A 171 -2.59 -5.79 -19.61
N GLU A 172 -3.21 -5.10 -20.58
CA GLU A 172 -4.23 -4.10 -20.31
C GLU A 172 -5.63 -4.73 -20.28
N VAL A 173 -6.40 -4.43 -19.24
CA VAL A 173 -7.84 -4.77 -19.20
C VAL A 173 -8.58 -3.71 -19.97
N LEU A 174 -9.34 -4.15 -20.98
CA LEU A 174 -10.07 -3.32 -21.92
C LEU A 174 -11.55 -3.22 -21.56
N ASP A 175 -12.12 -4.28 -20.97
CA ASP A 175 -13.53 -4.32 -20.55
C ASP A 175 -13.77 -5.35 -19.45
N VAL A 176 -14.91 -5.21 -18.75
CA VAL A 176 -15.41 -6.15 -17.74
C VAL A 176 -16.71 -6.77 -18.24
N ILE A 177 -16.73 -8.08 -18.35
CA ILE A 177 -17.89 -8.84 -18.83
C ILE A 177 -18.89 -9.03 -17.70
N THR A 178 -20.14 -8.66 -17.95
CA THR A 178 -21.25 -8.88 -17.03
C THR A 178 -22.32 -9.75 -17.70
N ASP A 179 -23.07 -10.50 -16.89
CA ASP A 179 -24.24 -11.22 -17.40
C ASP A 179 -25.39 -10.25 -17.71
N ASP A 180 -26.30 -10.68 -18.60
CA ASP A 180 -27.45 -9.88 -19.02
C ASP A 180 -28.62 -9.90 -18.02
N THR A 181 -28.52 -10.71 -16.96
CA THR A 181 -29.61 -10.92 -16.01
C THR A 181 -29.48 -9.97 -14.81
N PRO A 182 -30.29 -8.91 -14.72
CA PRO A 182 -30.30 -8.02 -13.56
C PRO A 182 -30.73 -8.79 -12.29
N ARG A 183 -29.98 -8.62 -11.22
CA ARG A 183 -30.36 -9.12 -9.90
C ARG A 183 -31.43 -8.23 -9.27
N PRO A 184 -32.09 -8.68 -8.18
CA PRO A 184 -33.10 -7.88 -7.48
C PRO A 184 -32.66 -6.47 -7.06
N ASN A 185 -31.33 -6.27 -6.87
CA ASN A 185 -30.73 -4.96 -6.56
C ASN A 185 -30.40 -4.12 -7.80
N GLY A 186 -30.81 -4.55 -9.00
CA GLY A 186 -30.52 -3.88 -10.28
C GLY A 186 -29.10 -4.06 -10.81
N ARG A 187 -28.22 -4.79 -10.10
CA ARG A 187 -26.83 -5.01 -10.51
C ARG A 187 -26.70 -6.30 -11.34
N ARG A 188 -25.73 -6.32 -12.25
CA ARG A 188 -25.34 -7.50 -13.03
C ARG A 188 -24.22 -8.27 -12.31
N LYS A 189 -24.10 -9.54 -12.59
CA LYS A 189 -22.97 -10.35 -12.13
C LYS A 189 -21.80 -10.16 -13.09
N VAL A 190 -20.63 -9.87 -12.56
CA VAL A 190 -19.39 -9.94 -13.32
C VAL A 190 -19.06 -11.41 -13.60
N THR A 191 -18.67 -11.73 -14.84
CA THR A 191 -18.37 -13.08 -15.30
C THR A 191 -16.98 -13.22 -15.92
N GLY A 192 -16.28 -12.12 -16.16
CA GLY A 192 -14.95 -12.14 -16.75
C GLY A 192 -14.43 -10.76 -17.14
N ILE A 193 -13.29 -10.76 -17.81
CA ILE A 193 -12.63 -9.56 -18.33
C ILE A 193 -12.17 -9.79 -19.78
N VAL A 194 -12.09 -8.70 -20.53
CA VAL A 194 -11.43 -8.63 -21.84
C VAL A 194 -10.10 -7.92 -21.67
N THR A 195 -9.03 -8.49 -22.19
CA THR A 195 -7.69 -7.90 -22.21
C THR A 195 -7.17 -7.76 -23.64
N ASP A 196 -6.06 -7.03 -23.81
CA ASP A 196 -5.33 -6.93 -25.08
C ASP A 196 -4.69 -8.27 -25.51
N LYS A 197 -4.71 -9.31 -24.64
CA LYS A 197 -4.14 -10.64 -24.92
C LYS A 197 -5.19 -11.75 -25.03
N GLY A 198 -6.43 -11.47 -24.68
CA GLY A 198 -7.52 -12.43 -24.71
C GLY A 198 -8.55 -12.19 -23.61
N THR A 199 -9.52 -13.06 -23.52
CA THR A 199 -10.61 -13.02 -22.56
C THR A 199 -10.39 -14.04 -21.46
N ILE A 200 -10.65 -13.66 -20.21
CA ILE A 200 -10.60 -14.55 -19.04
C ILE A 200 -11.98 -14.58 -18.39
N GLU A 201 -12.60 -15.73 -18.33
CA GLU A 201 -13.78 -15.97 -17.49
C GLU A 201 -13.33 -16.00 -16.02
N ALA A 202 -14.08 -15.35 -15.12
CA ALA A 202 -13.69 -15.27 -13.70
C ALA A 202 -14.91 -15.29 -12.77
N GLU A 203 -14.81 -16.03 -11.66
CA GLU A 203 -15.83 -15.98 -10.61
C GLU A 203 -15.74 -14.71 -9.77
N HIS A 204 -14.51 -14.23 -9.57
CA HIS A 204 -14.22 -13.04 -8.77
C HIS A 204 -13.23 -12.13 -9.48
N ILE A 205 -13.50 -10.83 -9.47
CA ILE A 205 -12.59 -9.81 -9.96
C ILE A 205 -12.30 -8.82 -8.83
N VAL A 206 -11.02 -8.62 -8.57
CA VAL A 206 -10.53 -7.64 -7.58
C VAL A 206 -9.89 -6.47 -8.33
N ILE A 207 -10.40 -5.28 -8.10
CA ILE A 207 -9.85 -4.04 -8.64
C ILE A 207 -8.84 -3.49 -7.65
N ALA A 208 -7.55 -3.54 -8.00
CA ALA A 208 -6.42 -3.04 -7.20
C ALA A 208 -5.58 -2.00 -7.98
N CYS A 209 -6.27 -1.18 -8.81
CA CYS A 209 -5.64 -0.29 -9.78
C CYS A 209 -5.28 1.09 -9.21
N GLY A 210 -5.19 1.25 -7.87
CA GLY A 210 -4.85 2.52 -7.24
C GLY A 210 -5.74 3.66 -7.74
N VAL A 211 -5.14 4.76 -8.16
CA VAL A 211 -5.87 5.96 -8.64
C VAL A 211 -6.66 5.72 -9.94
N TRP A 212 -6.38 4.65 -10.67
CA TRP A 212 -7.11 4.27 -11.89
C TRP A 212 -8.27 3.31 -11.64
N SER A 213 -8.56 2.94 -10.38
CA SER A 213 -9.59 1.94 -10.05
C SER A 213 -10.97 2.29 -10.61
N ASN A 214 -11.34 3.59 -10.67
CA ASN A 214 -12.60 4.02 -11.28
C ASN A 214 -12.70 3.70 -12.78
N ARG A 215 -11.58 3.65 -13.53
CA ARG A 215 -11.63 3.28 -14.96
C ARG A 215 -12.15 1.86 -15.15
N ILE A 216 -11.72 0.94 -14.28
CA ILE A 216 -12.16 -0.46 -14.29
C ILE A 216 -13.57 -0.58 -13.69
N ALA A 217 -13.85 0.16 -12.60
CA ALA A 217 -15.17 0.13 -11.96
C ALA A 217 -16.29 0.57 -12.92
N TYR A 218 -16.06 1.59 -13.74
CA TYR A 218 -17.04 2.04 -14.75
C TYR A 218 -17.32 0.98 -15.82
N MET A 219 -16.37 0.12 -16.17
CA MET A 219 -16.60 -1.00 -17.09
C MET A 219 -17.58 -2.03 -16.50
N ALA A 220 -17.71 -2.07 -15.18
CA ALA A 220 -18.64 -2.92 -14.42
C ALA A 220 -19.90 -2.17 -13.95
N ASP A 221 -20.26 -1.05 -14.58
CA ASP A 221 -21.39 -0.20 -14.22
C ASP A 221 -21.43 0.18 -12.72
N THR A 222 -20.23 0.39 -12.13
CA THR A 222 -20.10 0.76 -10.72
C THR A 222 -19.14 1.94 -10.53
N TYR A 223 -19.14 2.51 -9.34
CA TYR A 223 -18.33 3.66 -8.99
C TYR A 223 -17.69 3.46 -7.62
N ILE A 224 -16.42 3.83 -7.53
CA ILE A 224 -15.67 3.89 -6.26
C ILE A 224 -15.51 5.38 -5.92
N PRO A 225 -15.89 5.85 -4.71
CA PRO A 225 -15.75 7.25 -4.32
C PRO A 225 -14.28 7.60 -4.04
N LEU A 226 -13.47 7.59 -5.09
CA LEU A 226 -12.03 7.83 -5.07
C LEU A 226 -11.71 9.07 -5.91
N VAL A 227 -11.03 10.03 -5.28
CA VAL A 227 -10.49 11.22 -5.94
C VAL A 227 -8.98 11.14 -5.89
N PRO A 228 -8.28 11.04 -7.04
CA PRO A 228 -6.82 11.06 -7.09
C PRO A 228 -6.27 12.38 -6.53
N ALA A 229 -5.29 12.29 -5.65
CA ALA A 229 -4.52 13.42 -5.17
C ALA A 229 -3.05 13.26 -5.58
N VAL A 230 -2.38 14.37 -5.82
CA VAL A 230 -0.95 14.40 -6.15
C VAL A 230 -0.17 14.83 -4.93
N HIS A 231 0.72 13.97 -4.45
CA HIS A 231 1.76 14.33 -3.52
C HIS A 231 3.05 14.57 -4.30
N GLN A 232 3.62 15.76 -4.13
CA GLN A 232 4.93 16.04 -4.70
C GLN A 232 6.00 15.46 -3.77
N MET A 233 6.87 14.63 -4.32
CA MET A 233 8.06 14.12 -3.67
C MET A 233 9.29 14.63 -4.43
N ALA A 234 10.35 14.97 -3.71
CA ALA A 234 11.63 15.30 -4.28
C ALA A 234 12.70 14.37 -3.72
N ASP A 235 13.44 13.73 -4.61
CA ASP A 235 14.65 13.01 -4.27
C ASP A 235 15.82 14.00 -4.37
N VAL A 236 16.47 14.27 -3.25
CA VAL A 236 17.55 15.28 -3.18
C VAL A 236 18.94 14.68 -3.28
N GLY A 237 19.05 13.37 -3.47
CA GLY A 237 20.31 12.65 -3.58
C GLY A 237 21.10 12.58 -2.27
N PRO A 238 22.32 12.03 -2.32
CA PRO A 238 23.15 11.85 -1.13
C PRO A 238 23.59 13.20 -0.54
N MET A 239 23.53 13.30 0.78
CA MET A 239 24.01 14.46 1.55
C MET A 239 25.07 14.01 2.55
N ASP A 240 26.21 14.71 2.61
CA ASP A 240 27.34 14.35 3.48
C ASP A 240 26.91 14.23 4.96
N ILE A 241 26.03 15.10 5.43
CA ILE A 241 25.51 15.05 6.80
C ILE A 241 24.74 13.75 7.13
N LEU A 242 24.17 13.10 6.12
CA LEU A 242 23.46 11.82 6.29
C LEU A 242 24.41 10.63 6.17
N ALA A 243 25.55 10.79 5.45
CA ALA A 243 26.57 9.76 5.36
C ALA A 243 27.32 9.53 6.68
N GLU A 244 27.39 10.54 7.55
CA GLU A 244 28.03 10.47 8.85
C GLU A 244 27.15 9.83 9.92
N THR A 245 25.85 9.69 9.69
CA THR A 245 24.88 9.16 10.67
C THR A 245 24.73 7.64 10.65
N ASN A 246 25.56 6.94 9.86
CA ASN A 246 25.68 5.45 9.83
C ASN A 246 24.34 4.70 9.86
N ASN A 247 23.30 5.11 9.24
CA ASN A 247 22.04 4.34 9.09
C ASN A 247 21.69 3.34 10.23
N GLU A 248 22.14 3.60 11.46
CA GLU A 248 21.84 2.85 12.67
C GLU A 248 20.77 3.57 13.51
#